data_fc920ab9d22193413e41639a0d0391be
#
_entry.id   fc920ab9d22193413e41639a0d0391be
#
_cell.length_a   1.000
_cell.length_b   1.000
_cell.length_c   1.000
_cell.angle_alpha   90.00
_cell.angle_beta   90.00
_cell.angle_gamma   90.00
#
_symmetry.space_group_name_H-M   'P 1'
#
loop_
_entity.id
_entity.type
_entity.pdbx_description
1 polymer ?
#
loop_
_entity_poly.entity_id
_entity_poly.type
_entity_poly.pdbx_seq_one_letter_code
_entity_poly.pdbx_strand_id
1 'polypeptide(L)'
;ASDVYKRQLEILNFDFEAEEKLVVTRMKKLLEKYDNLNLSIDKEVFAAMLKEYRSKVDKKYLPAMYLQIDTLYNGNVQTYVDSLYATSQITSPKGLKRFLERDTTYNLIEDPAISLSLDLIVKYYEMNQSVSEASEQIEQDERLFNAAMRRMYADRNFYPDANSTMRLSFGTVCGYSPFDGATFSYYTTVKGIFEKVKEHAGDIDFAVQPDLLALLSSGDFGRYADEKGDMNVCFISNNDITGGNSGSAMFNAKGELLGLAFDGNWEAMSSDIVFEPDLQRCIGVDVRYMLFIMEKYGNCLLYTSPSPRD
;
A
#
# COMPACT_ATOMS: atom_id res chain seq x y z
N ALA A 1 36.38 14.42 -2.92
CA ALA A 1 35.34 13.37 -2.97
C ALA A 1 35.26 12.59 -1.65
N SER A 2 36.42 12.18 -1.06
CA SER A 2 36.45 11.42 0.20
C SER A 2 35.88 12.17 1.42
N ASP A 3 36.05 13.48 1.48
CA ASP A 3 35.63 14.31 2.63
C ASP A 3 34.13 14.61 2.59
N VAL A 4 33.54 14.69 1.40
CA VAL A 4 32.09 14.82 1.26
C VAL A 4 31.41 13.52 1.68
N TYR A 5 31.96 12.37 1.30
CA TYR A 5 31.47 11.05 1.70
C TYR A 5 31.59 10.81 3.22
N LYS A 6 32.72 11.19 3.82
CA LYS A 6 32.89 11.08 5.28
C LYS A 6 31.86 11.92 6.04
N ARG A 7 31.62 13.17 5.62
CA ARG A 7 30.56 14.00 6.21
C ARG A 7 29.16 13.41 6.01
N GLN A 8 28.88 12.82 4.85
CA GLN A 8 27.61 12.16 4.58
C GLN A 8 27.38 10.96 5.51
N LEU A 9 28.42 10.18 5.77
CA LEU A 9 28.36 9.02 6.66
C LEU A 9 28.29 9.43 8.15
N GLU A 10 28.97 10.51 8.55
CA GLU A 10 28.85 11.09 9.89
C GLU A 10 27.42 11.61 10.17
N ILE A 11 26.78 12.23 9.19
CA ILE A 11 25.38 12.69 9.28
C ILE A 11 24.42 11.51 9.45
N LEU A 12 24.72 10.35 8.83
CA LEU A 12 23.87 9.17 8.88
C LEU A 12 24.09 8.28 10.11
N ASN A 13 25.08 8.59 10.96
CA ASN A 13 25.46 7.76 12.12
C ASN A 13 25.68 6.28 11.74
N PHE A 14 26.33 6.02 10.59
CA PHE A 14 26.42 4.72 9.95
C PHE A 14 27.51 3.86 10.62
N ASP A 15 27.11 2.86 11.38
CA ASP A 15 28.02 1.83 11.88
C ASP A 15 28.20 0.73 10.82
N PHE A 16 29.34 0.79 10.11
CA PHE A 16 29.65 -0.10 8.99
C PHE A 16 29.74 -1.58 9.37
N GLU A 17 30.19 -1.93 10.56
CA GLU A 17 30.38 -3.33 10.96
C GLU A 17 29.06 -4.00 11.36
N ALA A 18 28.17 -3.28 12.02
CA ALA A 18 26.85 -3.80 12.39
C ALA A 18 25.93 -3.99 11.19
N GLU A 19 26.10 -3.20 10.12
CA GLU A 19 25.21 -3.18 8.96
C GLU A 19 25.64 -4.11 7.80
N GLU A 20 26.88 -4.59 7.75
CA GLU A 20 27.34 -5.47 6.66
C GLU A 20 26.44 -6.71 6.53
N LYS A 21 26.10 -7.36 7.65
CA LYS A 21 25.19 -8.51 7.66
C LYS A 21 23.77 -8.14 7.21
N LEU A 22 23.29 -6.98 7.59
CA LEU A 22 21.98 -6.47 7.21
C LEU A 22 21.93 -6.15 5.71
N VAL A 23 22.97 -5.48 5.20
CA VAL A 23 23.12 -5.18 3.77
C VAL A 23 23.15 -6.46 2.94
N VAL A 24 23.96 -7.46 3.31
CA VAL A 24 24.01 -8.74 2.61
C VAL A 24 22.66 -9.45 2.64
N THR A 25 21.96 -9.41 3.77
CA THR A 25 20.62 -10.03 3.89
C THR A 25 19.60 -9.33 2.99
N ARG A 26 19.61 -8.01 2.94
CA ARG A 26 18.75 -7.22 2.06
C ARG A 26 19.04 -7.48 0.57
N MET A 27 20.30 -7.60 0.22
CA MET A 27 20.72 -7.92 -1.16
C MET A 27 20.33 -9.32 -1.60
N LYS A 28 20.38 -10.32 -0.70
CA LYS A 28 19.84 -11.67 -0.99
C LYS A 28 18.34 -11.61 -1.27
N LYS A 29 17.57 -10.90 -0.45
CA LYS A 29 16.14 -10.68 -0.69
C LYS A 29 15.86 -9.92 -1.98
N LEU A 30 16.71 -8.97 -2.34
CA LEU A 30 16.61 -8.26 -3.61
C LEU A 30 16.83 -9.22 -4.78
N LEU A 31 17.82 -10.09 -4.69
CA LEU A 31 18.09 -11.08 -5.74
C LEU A 31 16.88 -11.99 -6.01
N GLU A 32 16.16 -12.42 -4.95
CA GLU A 32 14.93 -13.23 -5.09
C GLU A 32 13.80 -12.45 -5.82
N LYS A 33 13.79 -11.13 -5.70
CA LYS A 33 12.78 -10.28 -6.37
C LYS A 33 13.07 -10.04 -7.86
N TYR A 34 14.32 -10.19 -8.29
CA TYR A 34 14.68 -9.93 -9.70
C TYR A 34 13.99 -10.86 -10.69
N ASP A 35 13.60 -12.06 -10.29
CA ASP A 35 12.88 -12.99 -11.18
C ASP A 35 11.50 -12.46 -11.60
N ASN A 36 10.92 -11.56 -10.79
CA ASN A 36 9.62 -10.94 -11.03
C ASN A 36 9.72 -9.46 -11.48
N LEU A 37 10.94 -8.92 -11.60
CA LEU A 37 11.16 -7.53 -11.96
C LEU A 37 11.47 -7.39 -13.45
N ASN A 38 10.67 -6.62 -14.18
CA ASN A 38 10.98 -6.22 -15.54
C ASN A 38 11.93 -5.01 -15.53
N LEU A 39 13.23 -5.27 -15.62
CA LEU A 39 14.27 -4.23 -15.59
C LEU A 39 14.13 -3.17 -16.67
N SER A 40 13.55 -3.50 -17.83
CA SER A 40 13.31 -2.52 -18.90
C SER A 40 12.25 -1.51 -18.48
N ILE A 41 11.14 -2.00 -17.93
CA ILE A 41 10.06 -1.14 -17.42
C ILE A 41 10.55 -0.32 -16.24
N ASP A 42 11.23 -0.95 -15.27
CA ASP A 42 11.80 -0.28 -14.10
C ASP A 42 12.68 0.91 -14.48
N LYS A 43 13.55 0.72 -15.44
CA LYS A 43 14.44 1.74 -15.99
C LYS A 43 13.68 2.91 -16.67
N GLU A 44 12.64 2.61 -17.44
CA GLU A 44 11.81 3.62 -18.09
C GLU A 44 11.01 4.45 -17.06
N VAL A 45 10.41 3.77 -16.09
CA VAL A 45 9.68 4.40 -14.97
C VAL A 45 10.61 5.30 -14.17
N PHE A 46 11.80 4.80 -13.82
CA PHE A 46 12.78 5.57 -13.08
C PHE A 46 13.22 6.84 -13.82
N ALA A 47 13.50 6.74 -15.11
CA ALA A 47 13.83 7.90 -15.93
C ALA A 47 12.68 8.92 -16.02
N ALA A 48 11.44 8.45 -16.12
CA ALA A 48 10.25 9.31 -16.12
C ALA A 48 10.09 10.01 -14.78
N MET A 49 10.25 9.31 -13.66
CA MET A 49 10.17 9.88 -12.31
C MET A 49 11.23 10.97 -12.09
N LEU A 50 12.47 10.74 -12.52
CA LEU A 50 13.52 11.75 -12.41
C LEU A 50 13.23 13.00 -13.24
N LYS A 51 12.68 12.85 -14.44
CA LYS A 51 12.25 13.99 -15.29
C LYS A 51 11.15 14.80 -14.61
N GLU A 52 10.13 14.12 -14.07
CA GLU A 52 9.04 14.75 -13.36
C GLU A 52 9.53 15.48 -12.09
N TYR A 53 10.34 14.83 -11.27
CA TYR A 53 10.93 15.42 -10.07
C TYR A 53 11.68 16.71 -10.40
N ARG A 54 12.55 16.68 -11.41
CA ARG A 54 13.29 17.86 -11.89
C ARG A 54 12.39 18.99 -12.37
N SER A 55 11.27 18.66 -13.01
CA SER A 55 10.37 19.65 -13.61
C SER A 55 9.48 20.35 -12.57
N LYS A 56 9.16 19.67 -11.46
CA LYS A 56 8.18 20.14 -10.46
C LYS A 56 8.79 20.63 -9.16
N VAL A 57 10.03 20.21 -8.83
CA VAL A 57 10.68 20.57 -7.59
C VAL A 57 11.61 21.77 -7.78
N ASP A 58 11.56 22.73 -6.84
CA ASP A 58 12.45 23.90 -6.85
C ASP A 58 13.93 23.43 -6.84
N LYS A 59 14.75 24.09 -7.63
CA LYS A 59 16.17 23.76 -7.83
C LYS A 59 16.96 23.60 -6.52
N LYS A 60 16.62 24.36 -5.50
CA LYS A 60 17.28 24.28 -4.18
C LYS A 60 17.08 22.94 -3.45
N TYR A 61 16.02 22.22 -3.81
CA TYR A 61 15.70 20.92 -3.23
C TYR A 61 16.12 19.74 -4.12
N LEU A 62 16.71 20.02 -5.28
CA LEU A 62 17.22 18.96 -6.15
C LEU A 62 18.47 18.31 -5.55
N PRO A 63 18.59 16.98 -5.51
CA PRO A 63 19.81 16.26 -5.15
C PRO A 63 20.99 16.59 -6.07
N ALA A 64 22.21 16.37 -5.57
CA ALA A 64 23.44 16.70 -6.29
C ALA A 64 23.61 15.94 -7.62
N MET A 65 22.99 14.78 -7.76
CA MET A 65 22.98 14.00 -9.01
C MET A 65 22.50 14.82 -10.22
N TYR A 66 21.59 15.82 -10.03
CA TYR A 66 21.15 16.66 -11.16
C TYR A 66 22.26 17.55 -11.70
N LEU A 67 23.20 17.97 -10.85
CA LEU A 67 24.41 18.63 -11.34
C LEU A 67 25.27 17.69 -12.19
N GLN A 68 25.37 16.42 -11.77
CA GLN A 68 26.06 15.39 -12.56
C GLN A 68 25.36 15.15 -13.90
N ILE A 69 24.02 15.07 -13.91
CA ILE A 69 23.24 14.94 -15.15
C ILE A 69 23.51 16.12 -16.08
N ASP A 70 23.56 17.34 -15.55
CA ASP A 70 23.79 18.54 -16.34
C ASP A 70 25.21 18.61 -16.92
N THR A 71 26.21 18.24 -16.13
CA THR A 71 27.62 18.40 -16.53
C THR A 71 28.16 17.25 -17.37
N LEU A 72 27.79 16.00 -17.05
CA LEU A 72 28.33 14.80 -17.71
C LEU A 72 27.41 14.24 -18.79
N TYR A 73 26.13 14.51 -18.71
CA TYR A 73 25.13 13.97 -19.63
C TYR A 73 24.36 15.05 -20.39
N ASN A 74 24.86 16.29 -20.40
CA ASN A 74 24.23 17.43 -21.10
C ASN A 74 22.75 17.63 -20.73
N GLY A 75 22.38 17.39 -19.49
CA GLY A 75 21.01 17.48 -18.99
C GLY A 75 20.10 16.31 -19.40
N ASN A 76 20.61 15.29 -20.08
CA ASN A 76 19.83 14.16 -20.55
C ASN A 76 19.66 13.08 -19.45
N VAL A 77 18.50 13.09 -18.79
CA VAL A 77 18.15 12.13 -17.73
C VAL A 77 18.13 10.69 -18.26
N GLN A 78 17.66 10.45 -19.48
CA GLN A 78 17.61 9.09 -20.05
C GLN A 78 19.01 8.50 -20.18
N THR A 79 19.94 9.26 -20.76
CA THR A 79 21.35 8.82 -20.92
C THR A 79 22.01 8.54 -19.58
N TYR A 80 21.72 9.36 -18.56
CA TYR A 80 22.20 9.11 -17.20
C TYR A 80 21.67 7.79 -16.64
N VAL A 81 20.36 7.54 -16.74
CA VAL A 81 19.73 6.30 -16.26
C VAL A 81 20.26 5.09 -17.05
N ASP A 82 20.42 5.22 -18.36
CA ASP A 82 21.01 4.16 -19.21
C ASP A 82 22.42 3.79 -18.73
N SER A 83 23.24 4.79 -18.45
CA SER A 83 24.60 4.61 -17.92
C SER A 83 24.59 3.97 -16.53
N LEU A 84 23.71 4.42 -15.65
CA LEU A 84 23.55 3.89 -14.29
C LEU A 84 23.23 2.39 -14.31
N TYR A 85 22.22 1.98 -15.08
CA TYR A 85 21.85 0.57 -15.20
C TYR A 85 22.90 -0.29 -15.90
N ALA A 86 23.70 0.29 -16.78
CA ALA A 86 24.77 -0.42 -17.46
C ALA A 86 26.01 -0.63 -16.59
N THR A 87 26.29 0.28 -15.67
CA THR A 87 27.53 0.28 -14.87
C THR A 87 27.38 -0.21 -13.44
N SER A 88 26.18 -0.08 -12.85
CA SER A 88 25.90 -0.58 -11.51
C SER A 88 25.87 -2.10 -11.44
N GLN A 89 26.50 -2.66 -10.44
CA GLN A 89 26.46 -4.10 -10.18
C GLN A 89 25.14 -4.51 -9.50
N ILE A 90 24.58 -3.63 -8.68
CA ILE A 90 23.36 -3.97 -7.92
C ILE A 90 22.07 -3.83 -8.73
N THR A 91 22.10 -3.21 -9.91
CA THR A 91 20.93 -3.12 -10.80
C THR A 91 20.74 -4.34 -11.69
N SER A 92 21.54 -5.39 -11.55
CA SER A 92 21.41 -6.61 -12.34
C SER A 92 21.57 -7.87 -11.47
N PRO A 93 20.83 -8.97 -11.75
CA PRO A 93 20.98 -10.23 -11.02
C PRO A 93 22.41 -10.78 -11.06
N LYS A 94 23.05 -10.66 -12.22
CA LYS A 94 24.45 -11.13 -12.44
C LYS A 94 25.45 -10.32 -11.60
N GLY A 95 25.29 -9.01 -11.58
CA GLY A 95 26.14 -8.12 -10.79
C GLY A 95 25.96 -8.36 -9.30
N LEU A 96 24.70 -8.47 -8.84
CA LEU A 96 24.37 -8.70 -7.45
C LEU A 96 24.86 -10.08 -6.95
N LYS A 97 24.77 -11.13 -7.76
CA LYS A 97 25.37 -12.45 -7.46
C LYS A 97 26.88 -12.33 -7.25
N ARG A 98 27.58 -11.66 -8.17
CA ARG A 98 29.04 -11.43 -8.09
C ARG A 98 29.42 -10.70 -6.81
N PHE A 99 28.67 -9.68 -6.43
CA PHE A 99 28.86 -8.97 -5.17
C PHE A 99 28.68 -9.91 -3.95
N LEU A 100 27.62 -10.73 -3.93
CA LEU A 100 27.34 -11.65 -2.84
C LEU A 100 28.38 -12.80 -2.72
N GLU A 101 29.01 -13.17 -3.82
CA GLU A 101 30.13 -14.16 -3.87
C GLU A 101 31.46 -13.57 -3.38
N ARG A 102 31.46 -12.30 -2.95
CA ARG A 102 32.64 -11.58 -2.42
C ARG A 102 33.80 -11.47 -3.41
N ASP A 103 33.51 -11.03 -4.62
CA ASP A 103 34.56 -10.48 -5.48
C ASP A 103 35.09 -9.19 -4.82
N THR A 104 36.18 -9.33 -4.05
CA THR A 104 36.75 -8.29 -3.19
C THR A 104 37.28 -7.07 -3.95
N THR A 105 37.21 -7.08 -5.27
CA THR A 105 37.63 -5.96 -6.12
C THR A 105 36.56 -4.89 -6.29
N TYR A 106 35.31 -5.16 -5.86
CA TYR A 106 34.20 -4.23 -6.03
C TYR A 106 33.91 -3.43 -4.74
N ASN A 107 34.04 -2.12 -4.83
CA ASN A 107 33.69 -1.21 -3.76
C ASN A 107 32.22 -0.78 -3.92
N LEU A 108 31.34 -1.25 -3.03
CA LEU A 108 29.92 -0.95 -3.05
C LEU A 108 29.61 0.55 -2.98
N ILE A 109 30.43 1.32 -2.26
CA ILE A 109 30.23 2.77 -2.11
C ILE A 109 30.46 3.51 -3.43
N GLU A 110 31.26 2.94 -4.33
CA GLU A 110 31.50 3.51 -5.66
C GLU A 110 30.46 3.08 -6.69
N ASP A 111 29.55 2.19 -6.32
CA ASP A 111 28.45 1.80 -7.21
C ASP A 111 27.54 3.00 -7.50
N PRO A 112 27.27 3.32 -8.78
CA PRO A 112 26.47 4.49 -9.14
C PRO A 112 25.05 4.48 -8.59
N ALA A 113 24.43 3.31 -8.40
CA ALA A 113 23.09 3.24 -7.81
C ALA A 113 23.11 3.46 -6.29
N ILE A 114 24.18 3.02 -5.60
CA ILE A 114 24.37 3.34 -4.17
C ILE A 114 24.68 4.82 -4.01
N SER A 115 25.57 5.38 -4.83
CA SER A 115 25.88 6.81 -4.80
C SER A 115 24.63 7.67 -5.00
N LEU A 116 23.79 7.32 -5.96
CA LEU A 116 22.49 7.95 -6.18
C LEU A 116 21.58 7.85 -4.95
N SER A 117 21.47 6.65 -4.38
CA SER A 117 20.62 6.43 -3.19
C SER A 117 21.07 7.28 -2.01
N LEU A 118 22.39 7.39 -1.79
CA LEU A 118 22.94 8.23 -0.74
C LEU A 118 22.65 9.72 -1.00
N ASP A 119 22.78 10.18 -2.23
CA ASP A 119 22.45 11.55 -2.61
C ASP A 119 20.98 11.92 -2.30
N LEU A 120 20.06 11.01 -2.62
CA LEU A 120 18.64 11.17 -2.30
C LEU A 120 18.39 11.18 -0.79
N ILE A 121 19.02 10.28 -0.06
CA ILE A 121 18.90 10.17 1.40
C ILE A 121 19.42 11.43 2.08
N VAL A 122 20.60 11.91 1.69
CA VAL A 122 21.18 13.14 2.24
C VAL A 122 20.25 14.33 2.00
N LYS A 123 19.73 14.48 0.79
CA LYS A 123 18.78 15.54 0.47
C LYS A 123 17.50 15.44 1.31
N TYR A 124 16.98 14.24 1.51
CA TYR A 124 15.82 14.01 2.36
C TYR A 124 16.08 14.44 3.82
N TYR A 125 17.23 14.09 4.38
CA TYR A 125 17.60 14.52 5.74
C TYR A 125 17.80 16.04 5.86
N GLU A 126 18.45 16.68 4.87
CA GLU A 126 18.57 18.14 4.83
C GLU A 126 17.20 18.83 4.84
N MET A 127 16.26 18.30 4.04
CA MET A 127 14.90 18.84 3.98
C MET A 127 14.17 18.64 5.32
N ASN A 128 14.27 17.46 5.92
CA ASN A 128 13.63 17.18 7.21
C ASN A 128 14.20 18.05 8.32
N GLN A 129 15.51 18.27 8.35
CA GLN A 129 16.11 19.19 9.31
C GLN A 129 15.57 20.63 9.14
N SER A 130 15.34 21.08 7.92
CA SER A 130 14.85 22.43 7.68
C SER A 130 13.41 22.67 8.19
N VAL A 131 12.65 21.61 8.45
CA VAL A 131 11.26 21.68 8.94
C VAL A 131 11.08 21.12 10.35
N SER A 132 12.16 20.64 10.99
CA SER A 132 12.08 19.94 12.30
C SER A 132 11.44 20.80 13.39
N GLU A 133 11.85 22.07 13.53
CA GLU A 133 11.25 22.97 14.51
C GLU A 133 9.76 23.20 14.28
N ALA A 134 9.34 23.36 13.02
CA ALA A 134 7.93 23.50 12.68
C ALA A 134 7.15 22.21 12.97
N SER A 135 7.73 21.05 12.70
CA SER A 135 7.12 19.75 13.00
C SER A 135 6.95 19.53 14.51
N GLU A 136 7.96 19.87 15.32
CA GLU A 136 7.85 19.80 16.78
C GLU A 136 6.77 20.76 17.32
N GLN A 137 6.66 21.96 16.75
CA GLN A 137 5.63 22.92 17.12
C GLN A 137 4.23 22.40 16.77
N ILE A 138 4.07 21.81 15.57
CA ILE A 138 2.80 21.20 15.15
C ILE A 138 2.39 20.09 16.12
N GLU A 139 3.30 19.19 16.52
CA GLU A 139 2.97 18.15 17.51
C GLU A 139 2.47 18.73 18.86
N GLN A 140 3.11 19.80 19.32
CA GLN A 140 2.67 20.46 20.55
C GLN A 140 1.30 21.10 20.40
N ASP A 141 1.06 21.78 19.28
CA ASP A 141 -0.20 22.45 18.98
C ASP A 141 -1.34 21.44 18.79
N GLU A 142 -1.08 20.30 18.17
CA GLU A 142 -2.03 19.18 18.04
C GLU A 142 -2.44 18.63 19.42
N ARG A 143 -1.49 18.45 20.34
CA ARG A 143 -1.81 18.03 21.71
C ARG A 143 -2.70 19.03 22.42
N LEU A 144 -2.41 20.32 22.29
CA LEU A 144 -3.24 21.41 22.88
C LEU A 144 -4.61 21.48 22.23
N PHE A 145 -4.68 21.36 20.90
CA PHE A 145 -5.91 21.32 20.13
C PHE A 145 -6.80 20.15 20.56
N ASN A 146 -6.23 18.94 20.62
CA ASN A 146 -6.96 17.76 21.10
C ASN A 146 -7.45 17.89 22.53
N ALA A 147 -6.65 18.50 23.44
CA ALA A 147 -7.06 18.77 24.80
C ALA A 147 -8.22 19.78 24.86
N ALA A 148 -8.18 20.81 24.02
CA ALA A 148 -9.27 21.80 23.91
C ALA A 148 -10.55 21.16 23.37
N MET A 149 -10.45 20.34 22.30
CA MET A 149 -11.59 19.63 21.73
C MET A 149 -12.26 18.72 22.76
N ARG A 150 -11.49 17.96 23.54
CA ARG A 150 -12.02 17.10 24.61
C ARG A 150 -12.74 17.87 25.73
N ARG A 151 -12.29 19.10 26.03
CA ARG A 151 -12.97 19.98 26.99
C ARG A 151 -14.23 20.59 26.39
N MET A 152 -14.18 20.99 25.12
CA MET A 152 -15.29 21.63 24.41
C MET A 152 -16.45 20.66 24.18
N TYR A 153 -16.14 19.41 23.90
CA TYR A 153 -17.11 18.34 23.63
C TYR A 153 -16.98 17.21 24.65
N ALA A 154 -17.22 17.51 25.92
CA ALA A 154 -16.99 16.59 27.04
C ALA A 154 -17.80 15.28 26.94
N ASP A 155 -18.96 15.32 26.30
CA ASP A 155 -19.87 14.17 26.13
C ASP A 155 -19.56 13.34 24.86
N ARG A 156 -18.58 13.78 24.04
CA ARG A 156 -18.17 13.06 22.84
C ARG A 156 -17.06 12.07 23.16
N ASN A 157 -17.18 10.85 22.64
CA ASN A 157 -16.09 9.88 22.67
C ASN A 157 -15.06 10.21 21.57
N PHE A 158 -13.81 10.43 21.97
CA PHE A 158 -12.67 10.60 21.08
C PHE A 158 -11.85 9.32 21.11
N TYR A 159 -11.74 8.67 20.00
CA TYR A 159 -10.93 7.46 19.81
C TYR A 159 -9.66 7.79 19.02
N PRO A 160 -8.56 7.05 19.23
CA PRO A 160 -7.31 7.29 18.51
C PRO A 160 -7.37 6.72 17.09
N ASP A 161 -6.53 7.25 16.22
CA ASP A 161 -6.18 6.60 14.96
C ASP A 161 -5.42 5.29 15.18
N ALA A 162 -5.18 4.53 14.09
CA ALA A 162 -4.40 3.30 14.15
C ALA A 162 -2.97 3.58 14.64
N ASN A 163 -2.60 2.94 15.75
CA ASN A 163 -1.32 3.15 16.45
C ASN A 163 -0.58 1.83 16.73
N SER A 164 -0.81 0.80 15.91
CA SER A 164 -0.25 -0.55 16.05
C SER A 164 -0.75 -1.32 17.29
N THR A 165 -1.82 -0.85 17.94
CA THR A 165 -2.53 -1.61 18.97
C THR A 165 -3.85 -2.14 18.43
N MET A 166 -4.45 -3.13 19.13
CA MET A 166 -5.78 -3.63 18.76
C MET A 166 -6.82 -2.51 18.91
N ARG A 167 -7.59 -2.26 17.86
CA ARG A 167 -8.71 -1.33 17.84
C ARG A 167 -9.99 -2.08 17.49
N LEU A 168 -11.02 -1.88 18.28
CA LEU A 168 -12.37 -2.38 18.00
C LEU A 168 -13.22 -1.24 17.45
N SER A 169 -13.70 -1.40 16.21
CA SER A 169 -14.73 -0.56 15.63
C SER A 169 -16.06 -1.31 15.65
N PHE A 170 -17.16 -0.63 15.93
CA PHE A 170 -18.49 -1.23 15.97
C PHE A 170 -19.50 -0.36 15.23
N GLY A 171 -20.55 -1.01 14.73
CA GLY A 171 -21.59 -0.35 13.95
C GLY A 171 -22.71 -1.33 13.62
N THR A 172 -23.54 -0.93 12.67
CA THR A 172 -24.70 -1.71 12.23
C THR A 172 -24.61 -1.92 10.72
N VAL A 173 -24.96 -3.11 10.24
CA VAL A 173 -25.15 -3.38 8.83
C VAL A 173 -26.39 -2.63 8.35
N CYS A 174 -26.22 -1.63 7.50
CA CYS A 174 -27.28 -0.76 7.01
C CYS A 174 -26.95 -0.13 5.67
N GLY A 175 -27.97 0.13 4.87
CA GLY A 175 -27.88 0.96 3.66
C GLY A 175 -27.71 2.44 3.99
N TYR A 176 -27.74 3.28 2.96
CA TYR A 176 -27.70 4.74 3.12
C TYR A 176 -28.32 5.45 1.92
N SER A 177 -28.59 6.73 2.06
CA SER A 177 -29.12 7.59 1.00
C SER A 177 -28.12 8.72 0.75
N PRO A 178 -27.30 8.65 -0.33
CA PRO A 178 -26.25 9.65 -0.59
C PRO A 178 -26.82 11.02 -0.96
N PHE A 179 -28.04 11.05 -1.55
CA PHE A 179 -28.76 12.26 -1.94
C PHE A 179 -30.26 11.95 -2.06
N ASP A 180 -31.06 13.00 -2.21
CA ASP A 180 -32.53 12.87 -2.37
C ASP A 180 -32.89 11.99 -3.57
N GLY A 181 -33.81 11.05 -3.36
CA GLY A 181 -34.28 10.12 -4.38
C GLY A 181 -33.40 8.90 -4.62
N ALA A 182 -32.22 8.76 -3.98
CA ALA A 182 -31.36 7.57 -4.09
C ALA A 182 -31.22 6.86 -2.75
N THR A 183 -31.34 5.52 -2.79
CA THR A 183 -31.09 4.65 -1.63
C THR A 183 -30.27 3.44 -2.07
N PHE A 184 -29.14 3.23 -1.41
CA PHE A 184 -28.31 2.05 -1.59
C PHE A 184 -28.64 0.98 -0.55
N SER A 185 -28.81 -0.24 -1.03
CA SER A 185 -29.01 -1.42 -0.18
C SER A 185 -27.75 -1.71 0.63
N TYR A 186 -27.91 -2.39 1.75
CA TYR A 186 -26.78 -2.79 2.59
C TYR A 186 -25.97 -3.98 2.02
N TYR A 187 -26.36 -4.57 0.91
CA TYR A 187 -25.68 -5.71 0.30
C TYR A 187 -25.72 -5.65 -1.24
N THR A 188 -24.77 -6.33 -1.86
CA THR A 188 -24.71 -6.62 -3.29
C THR A 188 -24.73 -8.13 -3.51
N THR A 189 -25.19 -8.57 -4.69
CA THR A 189 -25.28 -9.97 -5.05
C THR A 189 -24.43 -10.30 -6.28
N VAL A 190 -24.35 -11.57 -6.63
CA VAL A 190 -23.69 -12.07 -7.85
C VAL A 190 -24.19 -11.35 -9.12
N LYS A 191 -25.41 -10.85 -9.14
CA LYS A 191 -25.96 -10.06 -10.25
C LYS A 191 -25.08 -8.86 -10.58
N GLY A 192 -24.56 -8.15 -9.55
CA GLY A 192 -23.66 -7.02 -9.73
C GLY A 192 -22.34 -7.40 -10.41
N ILE A 193 -21.83 -8.63 -10.22
CA ILE A 193 -20.66 -9.13 -10.95
C ILE A 193 -20.94 -9.18 -12.45
N PHE A 194 -22.07 -9.76 -12.86
CA PHE A 194 -22.45 -9.85 -14.27
C PHE A 194 -22.69 -8.47 -14.90
N GLU A 195 -23.30 -7.55 -14.14
CA GLU A 195 -23.52 -6.18 -14.58
C GLU A 195 -22.19 -5.49 -14.86
N LYS A 196 -21.20 -5.59 -13.94
CA LYS A 196 -19.88 -4.99 -14.08
C LYS A 196 -19.09 -5.58 -15.25
N VAL A 197 -19.07 -6.90 -15.40
CA VAL A 197 -18.41 -7.55 -16.53
C VAL A 197 -18.99 -7.09 -17.87
N LYS A 198 -20.30 -6.88 -17.94
CA LYS A 198 -20.97 -6.39 -19.15
C LYS A 198 -20.70 -4.91 -19.41
N GLU A 199 -20.79 -4.07 -18.38
CA GLU A 199 -20.57 -2.62 -18.48
C GLU A 199 -19.13 -2.29 -18.92
N HIS A 200 -18.15 -3.06 -18.42
CA HIS A 200 -16.73 -2.83 -18.63
C HIS A 200 -16.11 -3.92 -19.52
N ALA A 201 -16.83 -4.36 -20.55
CA ALA A 201 -16.35 -5.39 -21.45
C ALA A 201 -15.04 -5.01 -22.13
N GLY A 202 -13.99 -5.83 -21.92
CA GLY A 202 -12.65 -5.61 -22.44
C GLY A 202 -11.69 -4.86 -21.48
N ASP A 203 -12.17 -4.42 -20.34
CA ASP A 203 -11.36 -3.87 -19.28
C ASP A 203 -10.82 -4.99 -18.37
N ILE A 204 -9.50 -5.06 -18.22
CA ILE A 204 -8.84 -6.11 -17.43
C ILE A 204 -9.18 -6.03 -15.95
N ASP A 205 -9.47 -4.84 -15.42
CA ASP A 205 -9.79 -4.64 -14.00
C ASP A 205 -11.15 -5.24 -13.61
N PHE A 206 -12.04 -5.43 -14.60
CA PHE A 206 -13.35 -6.06 -14.43
C PHE A 206 -13.46 -7.46 -15.08
N ALA A 207 -12.31 -7.99 -15.51
CA ALA A 207 -12.27 -9.31 -16.12
C ALA A 207 -12.47 -10.41 -15.06
N VAL A 208 -13.42 -11.30 -15.28
CA VAL A 208 -13.67 -12.48 -14.44
C VAL A 208 -13.36 -13.75 -15.24
N GLN A 209 -12.75 -14.73 -14.61
CA GLN A 209 -12.40 -15.99 -15.25
C GLN A 209 -13.66 -16.67 -15.81
N PRO A 210 -13.62 -17.22 -17.05
CA PRO A 210 -14.80 -17.79 -17.70
C PRO A 210 -15.43 -18.94 -16.93
N ASP A 211 -14.66 -19.79 -16.29
CA ASP A 211 -15.12 -20.92 -15.47
C ASP A 211 -15.79 -20.45 -14.18
N LEU A 212 -15.31 -19.35 -13.56
CA LEU A 212 -15.99 -18.73 -12.44
C LEU A 212 -17.33 -18.12 -12.87
N LEU A 213 -17.38 -17.42 -14.03
CA LEU A 213 -18.64 -16.89 -14.56
C LEU A 213 -19.65 -18.01 -14.85
N ALA A 214 -19.18 -19.13 -15.41
CA ALA A 214 -20.04 -20.29 -15.66
C ALA A 214 -20.60 -20.89 -14.36
N LEU A 215 -19.74 -21.02 -13.33
CA LEU A 215 -20.14 -21.48 -12.01
C LEU A 215 -21.19 -20.55 -11.37
N LEU A 216 -20.95 -19.24 -11.38
CA LEU A 216 -21.90 -18.25 -10.85
C LEU A 216 -23.22 -18.22 -11.64
N SER A 217 -23.16 -18.42 -12.96
CA SER A 217 -24.36 -18.46 -13.83
C SER A 217 -25.23 -19.69 -13.60
N SER A 218 -24.69 -20.77 -13.04
CA SER A 218 -25.46 -21.96 -12.72
C SER A 218 -26.56 -21.71 -11.67
N GLY A 219 -26.36 -20.69 -10.81
CA GLY A 219 -27.28 -20.39 -9.71
C GLY A 219 -27.28 -21.44 -8.59
N ASP A 220 -26.45 -22.48 -8.69
CA ASP A 220 -26.30 -23.48 -7.63
C ASP A 220 -25.35 -23.02 -6.56
N PHE A 221 -25.84 -22.18 -5.67
CA PHE A 221 -25.05 -21.65 -4.54
C PHE A 221 -25.08 -22.58 -3.31
N GLY A 222 -25.95 -23.63 -3.34
CA GLY A 222 -26.05 -24.61 -2.27
C GLY A 222 -26.29 -23.96 -0.91
N ARG A 223 -25.47 -24.35 0.09
CA ARG A 223 -25.57 -23.85 1.48
C ARG A 223 -25.16 -22.38 1.65
N TYR A 224 -24.64 -21.74 0.62
CA TYR A 224 -24.18 -20.36 0.65
C TYR A 224 -25.25 -19.37 0.14
N ALA A 225 -26.34 -19.89 -0.44
CA ALA A 225 -27.47 -19.07 -0.85
C ALA A 225 -28.14 -18.38 0.33
N ASP A 226 -28.67 -17.20 0.08
CA ASP A 226 -29.57 -16.52 1.02
C ASP A 226 -30.96 -17.15 1.03
N GLU A 227 -31.89 -16.61 1.82
CA GLU A 227 -33.26 -17.09 1.93
C GLU A 227 -34.07 -17.00 0.62
N LYS A 228 -33.61 -16.18 -0.34
CA LYS A 228 -34.21 -15.99 -1.65
C LYS A 228 -33.59 -16.89 -2.72
N GLY A 229 -32.57 -17.66 -2.36
CA GLY A 229 -31.78 -18.48 -3.29
C GLY A 229 -30.70 -17.71 -4.05
N ASP A 230 -30.43 -16.48 -3.68
CA ASP A 230 -29.36 -15.65 -4.27
C ASP A 230 -28.07 -15.71 -3.43
N MET A 231 -26.96 -15.22 -3.96
CA MET A 231 -25.69 -15.15 -3.26
C MET A 231 -25.30 -13.69 -3.01
N ASN A 232 -25.15 -13.32 -1.74
CA ASN A 232 -24.58 -12.04 -1.36
C ASN A 232 -23.06 -12.06 -1.56
N VAL A 233 -22.52 -10.97 -2.12
CA VAL A 233 -21.08 -10.81 -2.40
C VAL A 233 -20.43 -9.88 -1.39
N CYS A 234 -21.03 -8.71 -1.18
CA CYS A 234 -20.55 -7.71 -0.23
C CYS A 234 -21.71 -7.17 0.59
N PHE A 235 -21.37 -6.59 1.74
CA PHE A 235 -22.31 -5.83 2.56
C PHE A 235 -21.64 -4.57 3.07
N ILE A 236 -22.44 -3.60 3.55
CA ILE A 236 -21.96 -2.35 4.10
C ILE A 236 -22.48 -2.15 5.52
N SER A 237 -21.66 -1.47 6.33
CA SER A 237 -21.98 -1.12 7.72
C SER A 237 -21.48 0.30 8.04
N ASN A 238 -22.04 0.91 9.06
CA ASN A 238 -21.61 2.24 9.52
C ASN A 238 -20.46 2.20 10.54
N ASN A 239 -19.60 1.20 10.46
CA ASN A 239 -18.35 1.18 11.19
C ASN A 239 -17.42 2.28 10.67
N ASP A 240 -16.81 3.01 11.61
CA ASP A 240 -15.68 3.88 11.27
C ASP A 240 -14.43 3.04 11.05
N ILE A 241 -13.83 3.18 9.88
CA ILE A 241 -12.61 2.47 9.46
C ILE A 241 -11.60 3.46 8.88
N THR A 242 -10.33 3.08 8.91
CA THR A 242 -9.23 3.81 8.29
C THR A 242 -8.25 2.83 7.65
N GLY A 243 -7.21 3.34 6.99
CA GLY A 243 -6.13 2.52 6.47
C GLY A 243 -5.55 1.56 7.52
N GLY A 244 -5.39 0.28 7.17
CA GLY A 244 -5.00 -0.79 8.07
C GLY A 244 -6.15 -1.71 8.50
N ASN A 245 -7.41 -1.31 8.32
CA ASN A 245 -8.57 -2.18 8.56
C ASN A 245 -8.78 -3.24 7.46
N SER A 246 -8.13 -3.09 6.29
CA SER A 246 -8.24 -4.06 5.20
C SER A 246 -7.86 -5.47 5.64
N GLY A 247 -8.76 -6.44 5.41
CA GLY A 247 -8.62 -7.82 5.85
C GLY A 247 -9.06 -8.10 7.29
N SER A 248 -9.52 -7.08 8.03
CA SER A 248 -10.02 -7.26 9.39
C SER A 248 -11.32 -8.05 9.41
N ALA A 249 -11.42 -9.01 10.34
CA ALA A 249 -12.61 -9.83 10.51
C ALA A 249 -13.78 -9.01 11.09
N MET A 250 -14.95 -9.15 10.48
CA MET A 250 -16.20 -8.54 10.92
C MET A 250 -17.08 -9.60 11.59
N PHE A 251 -17.47 -9.37 12.83
CA PHE A 251 -18.25 -10.31 13.64
C PHE A 251 -19.62 -9.72 13.98
N ASN A 252 -20.61 -10.59 14.13
CA ASN A 252 -21.88 -10.21 14.75
C ASN A 252 -21.76 -10.22 16.29
N ALA A 253 -22.85 -9.83 16.97
CA ALA A 253 -22.88 -9.78 18.43
C ALA A 253 -22.72 -11.15 19.13
N LYS A 254 -22.81 -12.25 18.38
CA LYS A 254 -22.59 -13.62 18.89
C LYS A 254 -21.15 -14.09 18.67
N GLY A 255 -20.31 -13.28 18.03
CA GLY A 255 -18.95 -13.66 17.65
C GLY A 255 -18.86 -14.51 16.38
N GLU A 256 -19.92 -14.60 15.58
CA GLU A 256 -19.93 -15.30 14.32
C GLU A 256 -19.34 -14.40 13.22
N LEU A 257 -18.45 -14.96 12.38
CA LEU A 257 -17.80 -14.23 11.29
C LEU A 257 -18.84 -13.88 10.20
N LEU A 258 -18.97 -12.60 9.90
CA LEU A 258 -19.81 -12.08 8.82
C LEU A 258 -19.05 -11.91 7.52
N GLY A 259 -17.78 -11.51 7.61
CA GLY A 259 -16.95 -11.21 6.46
C GLY A 259 -15.65 -10.53 6.83
N LEU A 260 -14.97 -9.98 5.82
CA LEU A 260 -13.74 -9.22 5.98
C LEU A 260 -13.94 -7.80 5.46
N ALA A 261 -13.59 -6.80 6.27
CA ALA A 261 -13.55 -5.41 5.81
C ALA A 261 -12.43 -5.24 4.78
N PHE A 262 -12.69 -4.48 3.71
CA PHE A 262 -11.65 -4.24 2.70
C PHE A 262 -11.61 -2.82 2.15
N ASP A 263 -12.70 -2.05 2.22
CA ASP A 263 -12.74 -0.69 1.69
C ASP A 263 -13.82 0.16 2.38
N GLY A 264 -13.86 1.45 2.05
CA GLY A 264 -14.94 2.37 2.35
C GLY A 264 -15.77 2.68 1.10
N ASN A 265 -17.02 3.14 1.27
CA ASN A 265 -17.78 3.70 0.17
C ASN A 265 -17.18 5.04 -0.29
N TRP A 266 -17.68 5.59 -1.40
CA TRP A 266 -17.17 6.84 -1.96
C TRP A 266 -17.23 8.01 -0.96
N GLU A 267 -18.30 8.07 -0.16
CA GLU A 267 -18.51 9.08 0.85
C GLU A 267 -17.52 8.97 2.03
N ALA A 268 -16.88 7.82 2.20
CA ALA A 268 -15.86 7.61 3.23
C ALA A 268 -14.48 8.17 2.89
N MET A 269 -14.29 8.79 1.72
CA MET A 269 -13.02 9.43 1.34
C MET A 269 -12.57 10.55 2.29
N SER A 270 -13.49 11.14 3.03
CA SER A 270 -13.23 12.20 4.02
C SER A 270 -13.21 11.69 5.47
N SER A 271 -13.30 10.38 5.72
CA SER A 271 -13.46 9.81 7.06
C SER A 271 -12.30 10.14 8.01
N ASP A 272 -11.08 10.25 7.49
CA ASP A 272 -9.90 10.62 8.28
C ASP A 272 -9.97 12.07 8.82
N ILE A 273 -10.81 12.92 8.24
CA ILE A 273 -11.04 14.30 8.68
C ILE A 273 -12.29 14.37 9.56
N VAL A 274 -13.41 13.86 9.05
CA VAL A 274 -14.70 13.86 9.74
C VAL A 274 -15.47 12.59 9.38
N PHE A 275 -15.83 11.79 10.39
CA PHE A 275 -16.70 10.64 10.20
C PHE A 275 -18.17 11.05 10.23
N GLU A 276 -18.89 10.78 9.14
CA GLU A 276 -20.32 11.04 8.97
C GLU A 276 -21.10 9.72 8.94
N PRO A 277 -21.67 9.27 10.08
CA PRO A 277 -22.27 7.95 10.21
C PRO A 277 -23.52 7.73 9.33
N ASP A 278 -24.14 8.80 8.85
CA ASP A 278 -25.32 8.70 7.97
C ASP A 278 -24.94 8.36 6.52
N LEU A 279 -23.74 8.73 6.08
CA LEU A 279 -23.26 8.58 4.71
C LEU A 279 -22.14 7.57 4.55
N GLN A 280 -21.18 7.58 5.47
CA GLN A 280 -19.95 6.78 5.35
C GLN A 280 -20.19 5.33 5.74
N ARG A 281 -19.66 4.42 4.93
CA ARG A 281 -19.84 2.97 5.12
C ARG A 281 -18.53 2.23 4.95
N CYS A 282 -18.31 1.28 5.83
CA CYS A 282 -17.33 0.20 5.66
C CYS A 282 -17.93 -0.84 4.72
N ILE A 283 -17.13 -1.32 3.78
CA ILE A 283 -17.49 -2.40 2.87
C ILE A 283 -16.81 -3.69 3.32
N GLY A 284 -17.62 -4.73 3.53
CA GLY A 284 -17.15 -6.07 3.86
C GLY A 284 -17.52 -7.08 2.78
N VAL A 285 -16.60 -7.97 2.43
CA VAL A 285 -16.91 -9.14 1.60
C VAL A 285 -17.65 -10.16 2.46
N ASP A 286 -18.78 -10.70 1.94
CA ASP A 286 -19.61 -11.68 2.67
C ASP A 286 -18.86 -13.01 2.82
N VAL A 287 -18.80 -13.54 4.02
CA VAL A 287 -18.12 -14.81 4.31
C VAL A 287 -18.67 -15.98 3.48
N ARG A 288 -19.97 -15.96 3.16
CA ARG A 288 -20.60 -17.01 2.35
C ARG A 288 -20.05 -17.03 0.93
N TYR A 289 -19.83 -15.86 0.33
CA TYR A 289 -19.17 -15.74 -0.97
C TYR A 289 -17.73 -16.24 -0.93
N MET A 290 -16.98 -15.86 0.09
CA MET A 290 -15.59 -16.33 0.27
C MET A 290 -15.54 -17.86 0.37
N LEU A 291 -16.37 -18.44 1.21
CA LEU A 291 -16.43 -19.90 1.39
C LEU A 291 -16.89 -20.63 0.13
N PHE A 292 -17.83 -20.04 -0.62
CA PHE A 292 -18.26 -20.56 -1.92
C PHE A 292 -17.10 -20.59 -2.92
N ILE A 293 -16.35 -19.51 -3.03
CA ILE A 293 -15.18 -19.47 -3.91
C ILE A 293 -14.14 -20.51 -3.50
N MET A 294 -13.85 -20.64 -2.21
CA MET A 294 -12.88 -21.63 -1.71
C MET A 294 -13.34 -23.07 -2.00
N GLU A 295 -14.60 -23.39 -1.72
CA GLU A 295 -15.11 -24.76 -1.84
C GLU A 295 -15.45 -25.11 -3.29
N LYS A 296 -16.28 -24.30 -3.97
CA LYS A 296 -16.85 -24.67 -5.26
C LYS A 296 -15.94 -24.33 -6.43
N TYR A 297 -15.25 -23.20 -6.37
CA TYR A 297 -14.33 -22.79 -7.43
C TYR A 297 -12.90 -23.31 -7.19
N GLY A 298 -12.38 -23.16 -5.97
CA GLY A 298 -11.05 -23.60 -5.59
C GLY A 298 -10.91 -25.08 -5.26
N ASN A 299 -12.02 -25.87 -5.23
CA ASN A 299 -12.03 -27.27 -4.79
C ASN A 299 -11.37 -27.50 -3.42
N CYS A 300 -11.38 -26.49 -2.55
CA CYS A 300 -10.81 -26.57 -1.22
C CYS A 300 -11.83 -27.13 -0.24
N LEU A 301 -11.52 -28.29 0.33
CA LEU A 301 -12.36 -28.88 1.39
C LEU A 301 -12.12 -28.12 2.69
N LEU A 302 -13.11 -27.35 3.17
CA LEU A 302 -13.01 -26.48 4.33
C LEU A 302 -12.58 -27.20 5.62
N TYR A 303 -12.89 -28.46 5.75
CA TYR A 303 -12.50 -29.29 6.91
C TYR A 303 -11.11 -29.95 6.81
N THR A 304 -10.41 -29.77 5.68
CA THR A 304 -9.03 -30.26 5.50
C THR A 304 -7.98 -29.17 5.68
N SER A 305 -8.41 -27.91 5.86
CA SER A 305 -7.50 -26.82 6.20
C SER A 305 -7.08 -27.00 7.66
N PRO A 306 -5.78 -27.25 7.97
CA PRO A 306 -5.33 -27.38 9.34
C PRO A 306 -5.63 -26.06 10.07
N SER A 307 -6.33 -26.16 11.19
CA SER A 307 -6.48 -25.04 12.10
C SER A 307 -5.10 -24.66 12.64
N PRO A 308 -4.74 -23.38 12.73
CA PRO A 308 -3.51 -22.96 13.39
C PRO A 308 -3.42 -23.35 14.87
N ARG A 309 -4.47 -23.96 15.40
CA ARG A 309 -4.59 -24.39 16.81
C ARG A 309 -4.53 -25.93 16.97
N ASP A 310 -4.51 -26.67 15.89
CA ASP A 310 -4.26 -28.09 15.86
C ASP A 310 -2.75 -28.34 15.52
#